data_4f60cc05c32dc9ac638b8f0a12afe201
#
_entry.id   4f60cc05c32dc9ac638b8f0a12afe201
#
_cell.length_a   1.000
_cell.length_b   1.000
_cell.length_c   1.000
_cell.angle_alpha   90.00
_cell.angle_beta   90.00
_cell.angle_gamma   90.00
#
_symmetry.space_group_name_H-M   'P 1'
#
loop_
_entity.id
_entity.type
_entity.pdbx_description
1 polymer ?
#
loop_
_entity_poly.entity_id
_entity_poly.type
_entity_poly.pdbx_seq_one_letter_code
_entity_poly.pdbx_strand_id
1 'polypeptide(L)'
;GELIHFFNRSLECLVTPEHQMVYISKSGGHEIKKCNATEYKPSMGAFYRSAVNTAKDRTNIMLGDKNIPFDVYCEFMGYYLADGSMQHDYGIVLSQEKGQPAWERMQTCIKKMGFTPHVYKSTIVLYHRAFGQELLKYGTAHYKYIPQEILNASKRQIQIFLDAFIVCDGHIKKQRPFM
;
A
#
# COMPACT_ATOMS: atom_id res chain seq x y z
N GLY A 1 3.71 -29.85 7.51
CA GLY A 1 3.06 -29.61 8.80
C GLY A 1 1.55 -29.54 8.59
N GLU A 2 0.79 -29.72 9.66
CA GLU A 2 -0.66 -29.60 9.64
C GLU A 2 -1.06 -28.11 9.54
N LEU A 3 -2.10 -27.81 8.75
CA LEU A 3 -2.69 -26.48 8.62
C LEU A 3 -4.18 -26.55 8.91
N ILE A 4 -4.71 -25.52 9.56
CA ILE A 4 -6.14 -25.35 9.82
C ILE A 4 -6.70 -24.37 8.81
N HIS A 5 -7.74 -24.79 8.08
CA HIS A 5 -8.43 -23.99 7.08
C HIS A 5 -9.70 -23.37 7.68
N PHE A 6 -9.73 -22.06 7.78
CA PHE A 6 -10.92 -21.28 8.10
C PHE A 6 -11.52 -20.71 6.82
N PHE A 7 -12.77 -21.04 6.57
CA PHE A 7 -13.46 -20.61 5.35
C PHE A 7 -14.89 -20.14 5.64
N ASN A 8 -15.25 -18.99 5.10
CA ASN A 8 -16.63 -18.50 4.98
C ASN A 8 -16.74 -17.48 3.85
N ARG A 9 -17.94 -16.90 3.63
CA ARG A 9 -18.18 -15.91 2.54
C ARG A 9 -17.28 -14.65 2.60
N SER A 10 -16.67 -14.34 3.72
CA SER A 10 -15.95 -13.09 3.98
C SER A 10 -14.48 -13.28 4.37
N LEU A 11 -14.08 -14.52 4.62
CA LEU A 11 -12.74 -14.85 5.08
C LEU A 11 -12.36 -16.25 4.58
N GLU A 12 -11.16 -16.33 4.03
CA GLU A 12 -10.48 -17.59 3.77
C GLU A 12 -9.05 -17.46 4.25
N CYS A 13 -8.60 -18.34 5.15
CA CYS A 13 -7.22 -18.36 5.60
C CYS A 13 -6.77 -19.76 6.01
N LEU A 14 -5.50 -20.06 5.75
CA LEU A 14 -4.78 -21.25 6.19
C LEU A 14 -3.76 -20.82 7.23
N VAL A 15 -3.80 -21.41 8.40
CA VAL A 15 -2.94 -21.06 9.52
C VAL A 15 -2.39 -22.30 10.21
N THR A 16 -1.28 -22.18 10.91
CA THR A 16 -0.76 -23.26 11.76
C THR A 16 -1.63 -23.47 13.01
N PRO A 17 -1.60 -24.63 13.66
CA PRO A 17 -2.41 -24.94 14.84
C PRO A 17 -2.24 -23.95 15.99
N GLU A 18 -1.01 -23.45 16.18
CA GLU A 18 -0.63 -22.50 17.22
C GLU A 18 -0.87 -21.02 16.85
N HIS A 19 -1.32 -20.73 15.62
CA HIS A 19 -1.60 -19.36 15.19
C HIS A 19 -2.61 -18.68 16.10
N GLN A 20 -2.30 -17.45 16.53
CA GLN A 20 -3.16 -16.65 17.41
C GLN A 20 -4.33 -16.05 16.63
N MET A 21 -5.49 -16.67 16.75
CA MET A 21 -6.74 -16.13 16.20
C MET A 21 -7.27 -15.00 17.06
N VAL A 22 -7.55 -13.86 16.45
CA VAL A 22 -8.11 -12.68 17.13
C VAL A 22 -9.59 -12.56 16.80
N TYR A 23 -10.46 -12.51 17.81
CA TYR A 23 -11.90 -12.46 17.63
C TYR A 23 -12.60 -11.51 18.60
N ILE A 24 -13.79 -11.03 18.20
CA ILE A 24 -14.69 -10.28 19.08
C ILE A 24 -15.62 -11.29 19.77
N SER A 25 -15.52 -11.39 21.10
CA SER A 25 -16.33 -12.32 21.89
C SER A 25 -17.82 -11.99 21.78
N LYS A 26 -18.67 -13.01 21.67
CA LYS A 26 -20.13 -12.87 21.75
C LYS A 26 -20.63 -12.67 23.17
N SER A 27 -19.88 -13.14 24.17
CA SER A 27 -20.17 -12.98 25.59
C SER A 27 -19.25 -11.91 26.18
N GLY A 28 -19.75 -11.03 27.06
CA GLY A 28 -18.91 -10.08 27.79
C GLY A 28 -18.63 -8.75 27.08
N GLY A 29 -19.59 -8.19 26.32
CA GLY A 29 -19.48 -6.79 25.87
C GLY A 29 -18.63 -6.53 24.63
N HIS A 30 -18.50 -7.49 23.72
CA HIS A 30 -17.72 -7.36 22.49
C HIS A 30 -16.21 -7.16 22.70
N GLU A 31 -15.64 -7.79 23.71
CA GLU A 31 -14.19 -7.73 23.97
C GLU A 31 -13.40 -8.46 22.88
N ILE A 32 -12.22 -7.89 22.56
CA ILE A 32 -11.25 -8.52 21.67
C ILE A 32 -10.48 -9.57 22.47
N LYS A 33 -10.56 -10.84 22.03
CA LYS A 33 -9.88 -11.98 22.65
C LYS A 33 -8.97 -12.70 21.66
N LYS A 34 -8.06 -13.51 22.19
CA LYS A 34 -7.13 -14.34 21.42
C LYS A 34 -7.23 -15.79 21.91
N CYS A 35 -7.04 -16.72 20.98
CA CYS A 35 -6.84 -18.14 21.28
C CYS A 35 -6.02 -18.77 20.16
N ASN A 36 -5.50 -19.97 20.37
CA ASN A 36 -4.88 -20.74 19.29
C ASN A 36 -5.92 -21.15 18.23
N ALA A 37 -5.48 -21.36 17.00
CA ALA A 37 -6.37 -21.76 15.91
C ALA A 37 -7.10 -23.07 16.22
N THR A 38 -6.46 -24.02 16.91
CA THR A 38 -7.06 -25.28 17.38
C THR A 38 -8.20 -25.10 18.40
N GLU A 39 -8.17 -24.00 19.15
CA GLU A 39 -9.14 -23.74 20.22
C GLU A 39 -10.34 -22.90 19.74
N TYR A 40 -10.18 -22.21 18.60
CA TYR A 40 -11.22 -21.34 18.09
C TYR A 40 -12.45 -22.12 17.62
N LYS A 41 -13.62 -21.67 18.11
CA LYS A 41 -14.94 -22.18 17.67
C LYS A 41 -15.81 -21.02 17.20
N PRO A 42 -16.60 -21.16 16.12
CA PRO A 42 -17.48 -20.09 15.61
C PRO A 42 -18.49 -19.55 16.65
N SER A 43 -18.80 -20.35 17.68
CA SER A 43 -19.66 -19.95 18.80
C SER A 43 -19.00 -18.92 19.72
N MET A 44 -17.66 -18.83 19.77
CA MET A 44 -16.93 -17.90 20.63
C MET A 44 -17.06 -16.45 20.18
N GLY A 45 -17.11 -16.21 18.86
CA GLY A 45 -17.22 -14.86 18.35
C GLY A 45 -16.94 -14.75 16.86
N ALA A 46 -16.89 -13.52 16.36
CA ALA A 46 -16.49 -13.22 14.98
C ALA A 46 -15.01 -12.85 14.90
N PHE A 47 -14.31 -13.25 13.85
CA PHE A 47 -12.94 -12.81 13.63
C PHE A 47 -12.84 -11.29 13.59
N TYR A 48 -11.84 -10.76 14.31
CA TYR A 48 -11.52 -9.35 14.26
C TYR A 48 -10.73 -9.05 12.97
N ARG A 49 -11.35 -8.34 12.04
CA ARG A 49 -10.83 -8.13 10.68
C ARG A 49 -10.12 -6.78 10.48
N SER A 50 -10.14 -5.93 11.49
CA SER A 50 -9.49 -4.61 11.40
C SER A 50 -8.71 -4.33 12.68
N ALA A 51 -7.50 -3.80 12.52
CA ALA A 51 -6.70 -3.31 13.65
C ALA A 51 -6.73 -1.79 13.68
N VAL A 52 -6.63 -1.21 14.88
CA VAL A 52 -6.44 0.24 15.01
C VAL A 52 -4.99 0.55 14.65
N ASN A 53 -4.79 1.35 13.63
CA ASN A 53 -3.47 1.88 13.31
C ASN A 53 -3.15 3.03 14.28
N THR A 54 -2.17 2.82 15.14
CA THR A 54 -1.69 3.81 16.13
C THR A 54 -0.41 4.53 15.70
N ALA A 55 0.07 4.25 14.48
CA ALA A 55 1.26 4.90 13.95
C ALA A 55 1.06 6.41 13.80
N LYS A 56 2.07 7.17 14.19
CA LYS A 56 2.09 8.63 14.01
C LYS A 56 2.55 8.98 12.60
N ASP A 57 2.17 10.18 12.16
CA ASP A 57 2.65 10.73 10.89
C ASP A 57 4.16 10.87 10.91
N ARG A 58 4.79 10.38 9.86
CA ARG A 58 6.20 10.58 9.58
C ARG A 58 6.35 11.86 8.75
N THR A 59 7.31 12.71 9.08
CA THR A 59 7.49 13.99 8.39
C THR A 59 8.25 13.83 7.07
N ASN A 60 9.38 13.13 7.08
CA ASN A 60 10.28 13.03 5.94
C ASN A 60 10.88 11.62 5.79
N ILE A 61 11.44 11.36 4.61
CA ILE A 61 12.26 10.19 4.30
C ILE A 61 13.47 10.61 3.47
N MET A 62 14.63 9.97 3.72
CA MET A 62 15.80 10.12 2.86
C MET A 62 15.70 9.15 1.68
N LEU A 63 15.80 9.67 0.46
CA LEU A 63 15.85 8.89 -0.78
C LEU A 63 17.13 9.27 -1.54
N GLY A 64 18.13 8.42 -1.44
CA GLY A 64 19.47 8.79 -1.86
C GLY A 64 19.98 9.98 -1.05
N ASP A 65 20.30 11.08 -1.72
CA ASP A 65 20.78 12.35 -1.13
C ASP A 65 19.64 13.37 -0.87
N LYS A 66 18.39 13.03 -1.14
CA LYS A 66 17.23 13.92 -1.03
C LYS A 66 16.40 13.64 0.22
N ASN A 67 16.07 14.70 0.95
CA ASN A 67 15.09 14.68 2.04
C ASN A 67 13.70 15.01 1.48
N ILE A 68 12.82 14.01 1.40
CA ILE A 68 11.51 14.11 0.77
C ILE A 68 10.43 14.11 1.86
N PRO A 69 9.41 15.01 1.79
CA PRO A 69 8.26 14.93 2.65
C PRO A 69 7.58 13.56 2.52
N PHE A 70 7.30 12.90 3.64
CA PHE A 70 6.85 11.50 3.62
C PHE A 70 5.48 11.33 2.94
N ASP A 71 4.60 12.32 3.02
CA ASP A 71 3.32 12.32 2.30
C ASP A 71 3.53 12.28 0.78
N VAL A 72 4.50 13.06 0.29
CA VAL A 72 4.85 13.09 -1.14
C VAL A 72 5.51 11.78 -1.58
N TYR A 73 6.32 11.18 -0.70
CA TYR A 73 6.86 9.83 -0.93
C TYR A 73 5.75 8.78 -1.03
N CYS A 74 4.77 8.81 -0.11
CA CYS A 74 3.62 7.90 -0.16
C CYS A 74 2.83 8.06 -1.47
N GLU A 75 2.58 9.29 -1.90
CA GLU A 75 1.91 9.59 -3.17
C GLU A 75 2.71 9.04 -4.35
N PHE A 76 4.01 9.34 -4.41
CA PHE A 76 4.90 8.86 -5.46
C PHE A 76 4.97 7.33 -5.54
N MET A 77 5.11 6.66 -4.39
CA MET A 77 5.18 5.19 -4.34
C MET A 77 3.88 4.54 -4.80
N GLY A 78 2.73 5.17 -4.56
CA GLY A 78 1.45 4.73 -5.12
C GLY A 78 1.51 4.68 -6.66
N TYR A 79 1.96 5.75 -7.29
CA TYR A 79 2.13 5.80 -8.75
C TYR A 79 3.20 4.81 -9.25
N TYR A 80 4.34 4.73 -8.56
CA TYR A 80 5.44 3.86 -8.99
C TYR A 80 5.10 2.37 -8.88
N LEU A 81 4.40 1.96 -7.83
CA LEU A 81 4.02 0.55 -7.68
C LEU A 81 2.93 0.13 -8.69
N ALA A 82 2.02 1.03 -9.04
CA ALA A 82 1.02 0.81 -10.08
C ALA A 82 1.67 0.80 -11.48
N ASP A 83 2.07 1.95 -11.97
CA ASP A 83 2.46 2.19 -13.38
C ASP A 83 3.95 2.52 -13.57
N GLY A 84 4.77 2.38 -12.52
CA GLY A 84 6.20 2.71 -12.57
C GLY A 84 7.04 1.60 -13.18
N SER A 85 8.17 2.00 -13.76
CA SER A 85 9.24 1.09 -14.22
C SER A 85 10.60 1.78 -14.13
N MET A 86 11.66 1.03 -14.32
CA MET A 86 13.01 1.57 -14.34
C MET A 86 13.57 1.50 -15.75
N GLN A 87 14.19 2.60 -16.20
CA GLN A 87 15.03 2.65 -17.37
C GLN A 87 16.49 2.75 -16.90
N HIS A 88 17.22 1.65 -17.03
CA HIS A 88 18.55 1.48 -16.41
C HIS A 88 18.46 1.68 -14.87
N ASP A 89 19.51 2.22 -14.25
CA ASP A 89 19.63 2.43 -12.80
C ASP A 89 19.34 3.88 -12.37
N TYR A 90 18.90 4.74 -13.28
CA TYR A 90 18.72 6.18 -13.03
C TYR A 90 17.45 6.80 -13.61
N GLY A 91 16.81 6.15 -14.57
CA GLY A 91 15.56 6.63 -15.18
C GLY A 91 14.34 6.00 -14.52
N ILE A 92 13.60 6.76 -13.75
CA ILE A 92 12.36 6.32 -13.11
C ILE A 92 11.21 6.75 -14.01
N VAL A 93 10.50 5.79 -14.55
CA VAL A 93 9.44 5.99 -15.54
C VAL A 93 8.08 5.76 -14.89
N LEU A 94 7.16 6.70 -15.03
CA LEU A 94 5.75 6.53 -14.71
C LEU A 94 4.98 6.52 -16.04
N SER A 95 4.28 5.42 -16.31
CA SER A 95 3.53 5.22 -17.56
C SER A 95 2.09 5.68 -17.36
N GLN A 96 1.68 6.71 -18.09
CA GLN A 96 0.29 7.20 -18.07
C GLN A 96 0.03 8.02 -19.33
N GLU A 97 -1.16 7.91 -19.89
CA GLU A 97 -1.56 8.73 -21.04
C GLU A 97 -1.94 10.14 -20.63
N LYS A 98 -1.57 11.11 -21.47
CA LYS A 98 -1.97 12.51 -21.29
C LYS A 98 -3.50 12.63 -21.26
N GLY A 99 -4.02 13.35 -20.28
CA GLY A 99 -5.46 13.53 -20.07
C GLY A 99 -6.09 12.51 -19.10
N GLN A 100 -5.37 11.48 -18.69
CA GLN A 100 -5.82 10.60 -17.61
C GLN A 100 -5.72 11.29 -16.24
N PRO A 101 -6.55 10.91 -15.26
CA PRO A 101 -6.62 11.58 -13.95
C PRO A 101 -5.29 11.64 -13.19
N ALA A 102 -4.42 10.63 -13.35
CA ALA A 102 -3.13 10.58 -12.68
C ALA A 102 -2.05 11.46 -13.35
N TRP A 103 -2.20 11.82 -14.63
CA TRP A 103 -1.17 12.50 -15.43
C TRP A 103 -0.61 13.77 -14.80
N GLU A 104 -1.49 14.73 -14.47
CA GLU A 104 -1.08 16.00 -13.87
C GLU A 104 -0.64 15.83 -12.41
N ARG A 105 -1.24 14.89 -11.69
CA ARG A 105 -0.88 14.56 -10.31
C ARG A 105 0.54 14.01 -10.21
N MET A 106 0.93 13.08 -11.09
CA MET A 106 2.28 12.52 -11.17
C MET A 106 3.34 13.61 -11.39
N GLN A 107 3.11 14.53 -12.33
CA GLN A 107 4.04 15.62 -12.58
C GLN A 107 4.17 16.54 -11.36
N THR A 108 3.05 16.88 -10.73
CA THR A 108 3.00 17.70 -9.52
C THR A 108 3.73 17.03 -8.36
N CYS A 109 3.53 15.72 -8.19
CA CYS A 109 4.22 14.93 -7.17
C CYS A 109 5.74 14.96 -7.37
N ILE A 110 6.24 14.72 -8.59
CA ILE A 110 7.67 14.78 -8.90
C ILE A 110 8.25 16.18 -8.61
N LYS A 111 7.53 17.25 -8.95
CA LYS A 111 7.95 18.62 -8.63
C LYS A 111 8.01 18.87 -7.11
N LYS A 112 7.03 18.38 -6.34
CA LYS A 112 7.03 18.45 -4.87
C LYS A 112 8.20 17.70 -4.23
N MET A 113 8.70 16.64 -4.89
CA MET A 113 9.92 15.95 -4.48
C MET A 113 11.20 16.73 -4.77
N GLY A 114 11.11 17.88 -5.43
CA GLY A 114 12.25 18.71 -5.83
C GLY A 114 12.95 18.23 -7.11
N PHE A 115 12.24 17.48 -7.96
CA PHE A 115 12.76 17.00 -9.24
C PHE A 115 12.05 17.66 -10.43
N THR A 116 12.70 17.61 -11.59
CA THR A 116 12.11 18.05 -12.86
C THR A 116 11.55 16.84 -13.61
N PRO A 117 10.22 16.77 -13.88
CA PRO A 117 9.66 15.73 -14.71
C PRO A 117 9.97 15.97 -16.19
N HIS A 118 10.46 14.94 -16.88
CA HIS A 118 10.60 14.93 -18.34
C HIS A 118 9.37 14.23 -18.93
N VAL A 119 8.56 15.00 -19.68
CA VAL A 119 7.23 14.56 -20.13
C VAL A 119 7.28 14.12 -21.58
N TYR A 120 6.82 12.92 -21.86
CA TYR A 120 6.66 12.34 -23.19
C TYR A 120 5.17 12.09 -23.48
N LYS A 121 4.85 11.47 -24.61
CA LYS A 121 3.45 11.26 -25.04
C LYS A 121 2.63 10.42 -24.04
N SER A 122 3.24 9.36 -23.49
CA SER A 122 2.58 8.39 -22.61
C SER A 122 3.43 8.02 -21.38
N THR A 123 4.47 8.80 -21.09
CA THR A 123 5.35 8.56 -19.95
C THR A 123 5.86 9.87 -19.36
N ILE A 124 6.10 9.83 -18.07
CA ILE A 124 6.76 10.90 -17.31
C ILE A 124 8.02 10.28 -16.71
N VAL A 125 9.19 10.86 -17.00
CA VAL A 125 10.47 10.31 -16.57
C VAL A 125 11.15 11.27 -15.59
N LEU A 126 11.69 10.69 -14.54
CA LEU A 126 12.54 11.36 -13.55
C LEU A 126 13.93 10.72 -13.60
N TYR A 127 14.97 11.51 -13.81
CA TYR A 127 16.36 11.05 -13.86
C TYR A 127 17.08 11.36 -12.56
N HIS A 128 17.37 10.32 -11.77
CA HIS A 128 18.15 10.46 -10.54
C HIS A 128 18.72 9.09 -10.10
N ARG A 129 20.05 8.93 -10.20
CA ARG A 129 20.71 7.63 -10.00
C ARG A 129 20.52 7.11 -8.56
N ALA A 130 20.83 7.88 -7.54
CA ALA A 130 20.73 7.42 -6.16
C ALA A 130 19.29 7.02 -5.79
N PHE A 131 18.29 7.76 -6.25
CA PHE A 131 16.89 7.41 -6.04
C PHE A 131 16.47 6.18 -6.87
N GLY A 132 16.92 6.07 -8.11
CA GLY A 132 16.67 4.90 -8.95
C GLY A 132 17.20 3.61 -8.30
N GLN A 133 18.42 3.65 -7.77
CA GLN A 133 19.02 2.52 -7.06
C GLN A 133 18.25 2.14 -5.79
N GLU A 134 17.69 3.11 -5.06
CA GLU A 134 16.78 2.81 -3.94
C GLU A 134 15.49 2.11 -4.40
N LEU A 135 14.90 2.56 -5.52
CA LEU A 135 13.68 1.96 -6.05
C LEU A 135 13.88 0.54 -6.58
N LEU A 136 15.05 0.20 -7.10
CA LEU A 136 15.36 -1.17 -7.54
C LEU A 136 15.23 -2.21 -6.41
N LYS A 137 15.41 -1.80 -5.15
CA LYS A 137 15.24 -2.69 -3.99
C LYS A 137 13.80 -3.18 -3.83
N TYR A 138 12.82 -2.44 -4.32
CA TYR A 138 11.39 -2.79 -4.21
C TYR A 138 10.90 -3.71 -5.33
N GLY A 139 11.81 -4.26 -6.13
CA GLY A 139 11.51 -5.22 -7.18
C GLY A 139 11.08 -4.58 -8.50
N THR A 140 10.90 -5.42 -9.49
CA THR A 140 10.48 -5.03 -10.84
C THR A 140 9.24 -5.82 -11.26
N ALA A 141 8.33 -5.18 -12.01
CA ALA A 141 7.12 -5.80 -12.55
C ALA A 141 6.35 -6.64 -11.48
N HIS A 142 6.22 -7.94 -11.68
CA HIS A 142 5.47 -8.85 -10.79
C HIS A 142 6.08 -9.06 -9.40
N TYR A 143 7.31 -8.63 -9.19
CA TYR A 143 8.01 -8.79 -7.90
C TYR A 143 7.98 -7.52 -7.05
N LYS A 144 7.30 -6.47 -7.51
CA LYS A 144 7.14 -5.26 -6.70
C LYS A 144 6.36 -5.54 -5.42
N TYR A 145 6.79 -4.91 -4.34
CA TYR A 145 6.13 -5.00 -3.04
C TYR A 145 6.01 -3.62 -2.38
N ILE A 146 5.05 -3.49 -1.47
CA ILE A 146 4.86 -2.25 -0.71
C ILE A 146 5.99 -2.13 0.32
N PRO A 147 6.77 -1.02 0.32
CA PRO A 147 7.82 -0.80 1.29
C PRO A 147 7.33 -0.86 2.73
N GLN A 148 8.18 -1.38 3.64
CA GLN A 148 7.84 -1.49 5.04
C GLN A 148 7.56 -0.13 5.69
N GLU A 149 8.19 0.93 5.21
CA GLU A 149 7.96 2.31 5.63
C GLU A 149 6.52 2.75 5.41
N ILE A 150 5.88 2.32 4.31
CA ILE A 150 4.47 2.60 4.01
C ILE A 150 3.56 1.70 4.84
N LEU A 151 3.88 0.40 4.98
CA LEU A 151 3.11 -0.51 5.82
C LEU A 151 3.06 -0.07 7.29
N ASN A 152 4.12 0.57 7.79
CA ASN A 152 4.23 1.11 9.13
C ASN A 152 3.80 2.60 9.25
N ALA A 153 3.30 3.19 8.19
CA ALA A 153 2.86 4.59 8.17
C ALA A 153 1.53 4.79 8.92
N SER A 154 1.20 6.03 9.23
CA SER A 154 -0.12 6.37 9.79
C SER A 154 -1.25 6.02 8.82
N LYS A 155 -2.46 5.84 9.35
CA LYS A 155 -3.66 5.60 8.54
C LYS A 155 -3.82 6.66 7.43
N ARG A 156 -3.57 7.93 7.76
CA ARG A 156 -3.66 9.05 6.80
C ARG A 156 -2.63 8.90 5.67
N GLN A 157 -1.40 8.52 5.98
CA GLN A 157 -0.32 8.36 5.01
C GLN A 157 -0.50 7.13 4.13
N ILE A 158 -0.98 6.03 4.72
CA ILE A 158 -1.39 4.85 3.94
C ILE A 158 -2.53 5.22 2.97
N GLN A 159 -3.48 6.08 3.39
CA GLN A 159 -4.55 6.51 2.50
C GLN A 159 -4.02 7.32 1.32
N ILE A 160 -3.04 8.22 1.51
CA ILE A 160 -2.37 8.96 0.42
C ILE A 160 -1.76 7.99 -0.60
N PHE A 161 -1.06 6.96 -0.11
CA PHE A 161 -0.49 5.91 -0.95
C PHE A 161 -1.57 5.16 -1.76
N LEU A 162 -2.63 4.72 -1.08
CA LEU A 162 -3.72 3.98 -1.72
C LEU A 162 -4.48 4.81 -2.75
N ASP A 163 -4.74 6.09 -2.46
CA ASP A 163 -5.41 7.01 -3.40
C ASP A 163 -4.60 7.20 -4.69
N ALA A 164 -3.27 7.31 -4.57
CA ALA A 164 -2.36 7.39 -5.71
C ALA A 164 -2.30 6.07 -6.49
N PHE A 165 -2.24 4.94 -5.81
CA PHE A 165 -2.21 3.62 -6.43
C PHE A 165 -3.51 3.32 -7.19
N ILE A 166 -4.67 3.56 -6.56
CA ILE A 166 -5.99 3.26 -7.12
C ILE A 166 -6.31 4.14 -8.34
N VAL A 167 -5.83 5.38 -8.39
CA VAL A 167 -6.11 6.26 -9.55
C VAL A 167 -5.42 5.78 -10.84
N CYS A 168 -4.36 4.96 -10.71
CA CYS A 168 -3.66 4.34 -11.83
C CYS A 168 -4.29 2.99 -12.22
N ASP A 169 -4.28 2.02 -11.30
CA ASP A 169 -4.65 0.63 -11.55
C ASP A 169 -6.03 0.24 -11.01
N GLY A 170 -6.59 1.07 -10.14
CA GLY A 170 -7.78 0.73 -9.42
C GLY A 170 -9.07 0.97 -10.20
N HIS A 171 -10.07 0.13 -9.96
CA HIS A 171 -11.45 0.36 -10.37
C HIS A 171 -12.32 0.58 -9.14
N ILE A 172 -12.69 1.83 -8.90
CA ILE A 172 -13.66 2.16 -7.84
C ILE A 172 -15.05 1.91 -8.38
N LYS A 173 -15.67 0.77 -8.03
CA LYS A 173 -17.11 0.59 -8.24
C LYS A 173 -17.83 1.65 -7.41
N LYS A 174 -18.59 2.55 -8.06
CA LYS A 174 -19.55 3.41 -7.34
C LYS A 174 -20.42 2.49 -6.49
N GLN A 175 -20.33 2.61 -5.16
CA GLN A 175 -21.26 1.91 -4.27
C GLN A 175 -22.66 2.34 -4.68
N ARG A 176 -23.52 1.39 -5.10
CA ARG A 176 -24.94 1.67 -5.22
C ARG A 176 -25.42 1.99 -3.81
N PRO A 177 -26.13 3.11 -3.59
CA PRO A 177 -26.75 3.34 -2.30
C PRO A 177 -27.63 2.13 -1.98
N PHE A 178 -27.47 1.59 -0.78
CA PHE A 178 -28.41 0.58 -0.28
C PHE A 178 -29.78 1.22 -0.22
N MET A 179 -30.70 0.74 -1.09
CA MET A 179 -32.12 1.02 -0.96
C MET A 179 -32.70 0.16 0.15
#